data_1d864e455c9d71c21527e7a27c756872
#
_entry.id   1d864e455c9d71c21527e7a27c756872
#
_cell.length_a   1.000
_cell.length_b   1.000
_cell.length_c   1.000
_cell.angle_alpha   90.00
_cell.angle_beta   90.00
_cell.angle_gamma   90.00
#
_symmetry.space_group_name_H-M   'P 1'
#
loop_
_entity.id
_entity.type
_entity.pdbx_description
1 polymer ?
#
loop_
_entity_poly.entity_id
_entity_poly.type
_entity_poly.pdbx_seq_one_letter_code
_entity_poly.pdbx_strand_id
1 'polypeptide(L)'
;EGDLLYMPWAVRGLSAQKASAVLQQPDRMIKTVPEVQSVFGKAGRAETATDAAPLEILHTTIRFKPRDQWRPGMTPEKLVEELDRTVQVPGLANVWVPPIRNRIDMLATGIKSPIGVKVSGSDLAEIDRIAREVEAVAKGVPGVSSALAERLTGGRYVDVEIDRLAAA
;
A
#
# COMPACT_ATOMS: atom_id res chain seq x y z
N GLU A 1 -3.64 -19.24 -0.03
CA GLU A 1 -2.68 -18.56 0.83
C GLU A 1 -3.30 -18.35 2.21
N GLY A 2 -2.54 -18.48 3.28
CA GLY A 2 -3.03 -18.33 4.66
C GLY A 2 -2.78 -16.97 5.27
N ASP A 3 -2.07 -16.08 4.59
CA ASP A 3 -1.69 -14.75 5.03
C ASP A 3 -2.31 -13.67 4.15
N LEU A 4 -2.42 -12.46 4.68
CA LEU A 4 -2.89 -11.28 3.96
C LEU A 4 -1.86 -10.16 4.08
N LEU A 5 -1.70 -9.38 3.02
CA LEU A 5 -0.86 -8.20 3.00
C LEU A 5 -1.75 -6.96 2.94
N TYR A 6 -1.57 -6.08 3.91
CA TYR A 6 -2.15 -4.74 3.92
C TYR A 6 -1.12 -3.73 3.42
N MET A 7 -1.48 -3.00 2.38
CA MET A 7 -0.59 -2.05 1.71
C MET A 7 -1.32 -0.71 1.52
N PRO A 8 -1.51 0.05 2.60
CA PRO A 8 -2.22 1.32 2.49
C PRO A 8 -1.46 2.31 1.62
N TRP A 9 -2.20 3.09 0.87
CA TRP A 9 -1.66 4.26 0.20
C TRP A 9 -1.70 5.45 1.13
N ALA A 10 -0.53 6.02 1.40
CA ALA A 10 -0.38 7.21 2.22
C ALA A 10 -0.03 8.43 1.35
N VAL A 11 -0.26 9.62 1.92
CA VAL A 11 0.15 10.87 1.29
C VAL A 11 1.68 10.92 1.21
N ARG A 12 2.23 11.37 0.08
CA ARG A 12 3.68 11.51 -0.14
C ARG A 12 4.31 12.55 0.80
N GLY A 13 5.59 12.37 1.06
CA GLY A 13 6.38 13.29 1.87
C GLY A 13 6.33 12.99 3.37
N LEU A 14 6.01 11.77 3.77
CA LEU A 14 6.10 11.34 5.17
C LEU A 14 7.57 11.19 5.59
N SER A 15 7.91 11.70 6.80
CA SER A 15 9.17 11.32 7.45
C SER A 15 9.12 9.87 7.92
N ALA A 16 10.29 9.24 8.14
CA ALA A 16 10.36 7.87 8.65
C ALA A 16 9.63 7.68 9.98
N GLN A 17 9.75 8.66 10.89
CA GLN A 17 9.04 8.65 12.17
C GLN A 17 7.53 8.75 11.98
N LYS A 18 7.07 9.63 11.08
CA LYS A 18 5.65 9.77 10.79
C LYS A 18 5.08 8.55 10.09
N ALA A 19 5.81 7.96 9.15
CA ALA A 19 5.43 6.72 8.47
C ALA A 19 5.26 5.57 9.47
N SER A 20 6.21 5.40 10.41
CA SER A 20 6.10 4.42 11.49
C SER A 20 4.89 4.67 12.39
N ALA A 21 4.66 5.90 12.81
CA ALA A 21 3.51 6.25 13.66
C ALA A 21 2.17 6.01 12.94
N VAL A 22 2.09 6.38 11.66
CA VAL A 22 0.89 6.15 10.83
C VAL A 22 0.62 4.67 10.64
N LEU A 23 1.65 3.82 10.48
CA LEU A 23 1.49 2.38 10.32
C LEU A 23 1.02 1.68 11.61
N GLN A 24 1.47 2.14 12.77
CA GLN A 24 1.09 1.53 14.04
C GLN A 24 -0.41 1.62 14.33
N GLN A 25 -1.09 2.65 13.85
CA GLN A 25 -2.53 2.80 14.09
C GLN A 25 -3.36 1.72 13.38
N PRO A 26 -3.26 1.51 12.05
CA PRO A 26 -3.96 0.40 11.39
C PRO A 26 -3.51 -0.96 11.92
N ASP A 27 -2.23 -1.16 12.25
CA ASP A 27 -1.74 -2.42 12.78
C ASP A 27 -2.43 -2.80 14.11
N ARG A 28 -2.67 -1.82 14.99
CA ARG A 28 -3.44 -2.03 16.23
C ARG A 28 -4.90 -2.37 15.93
N MET A 29 -5.52 -1.69 14.95
CA MET A 29 -6.89 -1.97 14.54
C MET A 29 -7.01 -3.37 13.95
N ILE A 30 -6.11 -3.78 13.06
CA ILE A 30 -6.05 -5.12 12.49
C ILE A 30 -5.96 -6.18 13.59
N LYS A 31 -5.14 -5.94 14.60
CA LYS A 31 -4.93 -6.88 15.71
C LYS A 31 -6.17 -7.11 16.57
N THR A 32 -7.17 -6.24 16.51
CA THR A 32 -8.44 -6.44 17.24
C THR A 32 -9.35 -7.51 16.64
N VAL A 33 -9.14 -7.88 15.37
CA VAL A 33 -9.93 -8.90 14.70
C VAL A 33 -9.58 -10.29 15.24
N PRO A 34 -10.55 -11.07 15.72
CA PRO A 34 -10.29 -12.32 16.46
C PRO A 34 -9.49 -13.38 15.71
N GLU A 35 -9.64 -13.46 14.40
CA GLU A 35 -8.94 -14.40 13.53
C GLU A 35 -7.47 -14.03 13.30
N VAL A 36 -7.06 -12.81 13.63
CA VAL A 36 -5.68 -12.36 13.46
C VAL A 36 -4.78 -12.95 14.55
N GLN A 37 -3.80 -13.74 14.12
CA GLN A 37 -2.79 -14.31 15.01
C GLN A 37 -1.67 -13.31 15.28
N SER A 38 -1.09 -12.72 14.24
CA SER A 38 -0.01 -11.74 14.35
C SER A 38 -0.07 -10.71 13.25
N VAL A 39 0.45 -9.54 13.56
CA VAL A 39 0.56 -8.38 12.66
C VAL A 39 2.01 -7.94 12.68
N PHE A 40 2.60 -7.79 11.50
CA PHE A 40 3.95 -7.29 11.32
C PHE A 40 3.98 -6.20 10.26
N GLY A 41 4.10 -4.96 10.72
CA GLY A 41 4.22 -3.79 9.87
C GLY A 41 5.69 -3.43 9.59
N LYS A 42 6.01 -3.09 8.37
CA LYS A 42 7.27 -2.48 7.98
C LYS A 42 7.04 -1.13 7.32
N ALA A 43 7.78 -0.12 7.77
CA ALA A 43 7.87 1.20 7.17
C ALA A 43 9.35 1.48 6.89
N GLY A 44 9.64 1.99 5.72
CA GLY A 44 11.03 2.30 5.35
C GLY A 44 11.22 2.31 3.85
N ARG A 45 12.34 2.90 3.43
CA ARG A 45 12.77 2.93 2.04
C ARG A 45 13.51 1.64 1.69
N ALA A 46 13.22 1.07 0.55
CA ALA A 46 13.95 -0.05 -0.02
C ALA A 46 14.43 0.29 -1.43
N GLU A 47 15.70 0.00 -1.72
CA GLU A 47 16.33 0.22 -3.02
C GLU A 47 16.94 -1.10 -3.53
N THR A 48 16.12 -2.14 -3.63
CA THR A 48 16.57 -3.43 -4.14
C THR A 48 15.93 -3.71 -5.50
N ALA A 49 16.59 -4.53 -6.30
CA ALA A 49 16.08 -4.95 -7.61
C ALA A 49 14.70 -5.66 -7.53
N THR A 50 14.41 -6.28 -6.37
CA THR A 50 13.18 -7.04 -6.16
C THR A 50 12.12 -6.30 -5.35
N ASP A 51 12.49 -5.21 -4.69
CA ASP A 51 11.58 -4.41 -3.87
C ASP A 51 12.09 -2.96 -3.85
N ALA A 52 11.69 -2.19 -4.84
CA ALA A 52 11.93 -0.75 -4.86
C ALA A 52 10.72 -0.06 -4.23
N ALA A 53 10.87 0.40 -3.00
CA ALA A 53 9.79 1.02 -2.27
C ALA A 53 10.21 2.38 -1.69
N PRO A 54 9.53 3.48 -2.06
CA PRO A 54 9.69 4.75 -1.36
C PRO A 54 9.11 4.65 0.06
N LEU A 55 9.43 5.64 0.89
CA LEU A 55 9.10 5.64 2.32
C LEU A 55 7.58 5.59 2.60
N GLU A 56 6.79 6.08 1.66
CA GLU A 56 5.33 6.13 1.75
C GLU A 56 4.64 4.80 1.50
N ILE A 57 5.37 3.80 1.02
CA ILE A 57 4.83 2.46 0.86
C ILE A 57 4.93 1.72 2.18
N LEU A 58 3.81 1.65 2.86
CA LEU A 58 3.65 0.92 4.10
C LEU A 58 3.20 -0.51 3.81
N HIS A 59 3.79 -1.49 4.48
CA HIS A 59 3.44 -2.89 4.32
C HIS A 59 3.17 -3.51 5.68
N THR A 60 2.05 -4.19 5.82
CA THR A 60 1.73 -4.99 7.00
C THR A 60 1.38 -6.41 6.58
N THR A 61 2.15 -7.36 7.07
CA THR A 61 1.84 -8.79 6.92
C THR A 61 0.95 -9.23 8.06
N ILE A 62 -0.18 -9.85 7.72
CA ILE A 62 -1.17 -10.34 8.65
C ILE A 62 -1.19 -11.86 8.55
N ARG A 63 -0.89 -12.52 9.66
CA ARG A 63 -1.05 -13.96 9.79
C ARG A 63 -2.36 -14.26 10.50
N PHE A 64 -3.14 -15.14 9.93
CA PHE A 64 -4.37 -15.61 10.54
C PHE A 64 -4.14 -16.87 11.38
N LYS A 65 -5.01 -17.07 12.35
CA LYS A 65 -5.10 -18.32 13.08
C LYS A 65 -5.50 -19.47 12.14
N PRO A 66 -5.25 -20.72 12.50
CA PRO A 66 -5.81 -21.87 11.79
C PRO A 66 -7.33 -21.75 11.61
N ARG A 67 -7.86 -22.23 10.47
CA ARG A 67 -9.28 -22.03 10.11
C ARG A 67 -10.28 -22.66 11.08
N ASP A 68 -9.88 -23.71 11.77
CA ASP A 68 -10.66 -24.37 12.82
C ASP A 68 -10.87 -23.47 14.07
N GLN A 69 -10.07 -22.42 14.22
CA GLN A 69 -10.18 -21.43 15.28
C GLN A 69 -10.91 -20.15 14.85
N TRP A 70 -11.42 -20.10 13.63
CA TRP A 70 -12.18 -18.96 13.13
C TRP A 70 -13.62 -19.00 13.66
N ARG A 71 -14.23 -17.84 13.76
CA ARG A 71 -15.66 -17.73 14.12
C ARG A 71 -16.53 -18.51 13.12
N PRO A 72 -17.61 -19.16 13.56
CA PRO A 72 -18.52 -19.88 12.68
C PRO A 72 -19.01 -19.03 11.51
N GLY A 73 -18.93 -19.55 10.28
CA GLY A 73 -19.37 -18.86 9.07
C GLY A 73 -18.44 -17.75 8.57
N MET A 74 -17.26 -17.58 9.19
CA MET A 74 -16.24 -16.65 8.68
C MET A 74 -15.55 -17.25 7.45
N THR A 75 -15.44 -16.44 6.39
CA THR A 75 -14.70 -16.78 5.18
C THR A 75 -13.58 -15.76 4.95
N PRO A 76 -12.57 -16.07 4.11
CA PRO A 76 -11.53 -15.10 3.79
C PRO A 76 -12.07 -13.77 3.25
N GLU A 77 -13.11 -13.82 2.43
CA GLU A 77 -13.73 -12.64 1.85
C GLU A 77 -14.39 -11.77 2.91
N LYS A 78 -15.20 -12.39 3.78
CA LYS A 78 -15.83 -11.70 4.92
C LYS A 78 -14.80 -11.11 5.89
N LEU A 79 -13.66 -11.81 6.03
CA LEU A 79 -12.58 -11.34 6.90
C LEU A 79 -11.91 -10.09 6.32
N VAL A 80 -11.69 -10.05 5.01
CA VAL A 80 -11.19 -8.83 4.33
C VAL A 80 -12.19 -7.69 4.45
N GLU A 81 -13.48 -7.95 4.27
CA GLU A 81 -14.54 -6.93 4.46
C GLU A 81 -14.58 -6.40 5.90
N GLU A 82 -14.41 -7.26 6.89
CA GLU A 82 -14.37 -6.85 8.30
C GLU A 82 -13.12 -6.03 8.60
N LEU A 83 -11.96 -6.45 8.10
CA LEU A 83 -10.71 -5.69 8.20
C LEU A 83 -10.84 -4.31 7.55
N ASP A 84 -11.42 -4.24 6.36
CA ASP A 84 -11.61 -2.97 5.64
C ASP A 84 -12.53 -2.00 6.40
N ARG A 85 -13.58 -2.51 7.03
CA ARG A 85 -14.48 -1.72 7.90
C ARG A 85 -13.81 -1.31 9.21
N THR A 86 -12.97 -2.16 9.76
CA THR A 86 -12.29 -1.92 11.04
C THR A 86 -11.17 -0.89 10.89
N VAL A 87 -10.44 -0.96 9.78
CA VAL A 87 -9.29 -0.08 9.52
C VAL A 87 -9.78 1.14 8.75
N GLN A 88 -10.16 2.17 9.48
CA GLN A 88 -10.58 3.44 8.93
C GLN A 88 -9.68 4.56 9.46
N VAL A 89 -8.61 4.87 8.72
CA VAL A 89 -7.64 5.91 9.09
C VAL A 89 -7.71 7.04 8.06
N PRO A 90 -8.05 8.27 8.47
CA PRO A 90 -8.10 9.41 7.57
C PRO A 90 -6.78 9.61 6.81
N GLY A 91 -6.87 9.76 5.49
CA GLY A 91 -5.70 9.95 4.64
C GLY A 91 -5.00 8.65 4.19
N LEU A 92 -5.47 7.48 4.62
CA LEU A 92 -5.05 6.19 4.09
C LEU A 92 -6.15 5.56 3.24
N ALA A 93 -5.78 5.06 2.07
CA ALA A 93 -6.65 4.20 1.27
C ALA A 93 -6.22 2.75 1.49
N ASN A 94 -7.15 1.91 1.92
CA ASN A 94 -6.86 0.51 2.21
C ASN A 94 -6.64 -0.29 0.92
N VAL A 95 -5.63 -1.14 0.92
CA VAL A 95 -5.39 -2.14 -0.12
C VAL A 95 -5.07 -3.47 0.55
N TRP A 96 -5.88 -4.49 0.29
CA TRP A 96 -5.76 -5.83 0.83
C TRP A 96 -5.45 -6.82 -0.28
N VAL A 97 -4.30 -7.48 -0.21
CA VAL A 97 -3.85 -8.40 -1.27
C VAL A 97 -3.23 -9.66 -0.68
N PRO A 98 -3.42 -10.82 -1.31
CA PRO A 98 -2.66 -12.01 -0.97
C PRO A 98 -1.18 -11.78 -1.33
N PRO A 99 -0.21 -12.13 -0.45
CA PRO A 99 1.20 -11.79 -0.64
C PRO A 99 1.81 -12.35 -1.92
N ILE A 100 1.54 -13.61 -2.25
CA ILE A 100 2.10 -14.27 -3.44
C ILE A 100 1.43 -13.71 -4.70
N ARG A 101 0.11 -13.56 -4.69
CA ARG A 101 -0.64 -13.00 -5.81
C ARG A 101 -0.17 -11.59 -6.14
N ASN A 102 0.00 -10.75 -5.13
CA ASN A 102 0.52 -9.39 -5.29
C ASN A 102 1.91 -9.38 -5.95
N ARG A 103 2.78 -10.32 -5.57
CA ARG A 103 4.12 -10.44 -6.16
C ARG A 103 4.03 -10.82 -7.64
N ILE A 104 3.15 -11.75 -8.00
CA ILE A 104 2.93 -12.17 -9.39
C ILE A 104 2.39 -11.00 -10.20
N ASP A 105 1.39 -10.29 -9.70
CA ASP A 105 0.79 -9.14 -10.38
C ASP A 105 1.82 -8.02 -10.60
N MET A 106 2.62 -7.70 -9.58
CA MET A 106 3.69 -6.70 -9.69
C MET A 106 4.77 -7.08 -10.71
N LEU A 107 5.16 -8.35 -10.80
CA LEU A 107 6.15 -8.82 -11.77
C LEU A 107 5.58 -8.80 -13.20
N ALA A 108 4.31 -9.13 -13.36
CA ALA A 108 3.67 -9.20 -14.67
C ALA A 108 3.28 -7.83 -15.23
N THR A 109 2.72 -6.95 -14.40
CA THR A 109 2.14 -5.68 -14.83
C THR A 109 2.96 -4.46 -14.40
N GLY A 110 3.84 -4.62 -13.40
CA GLY A 110 4.57 -3.51 -12.76
C GLY A 110 3.72 -2.69 -11.80
N ILE A 111 2.49 -3.13 -11.51
CA ILE A 111 1.56 -2.46 -10.60
C ILE A 111 0.99 -3.45 -9.58
N LYS A 112 0.49 -2.94 -8.46
CA LYS A 112 -0.06 -3.74 -7.34
C LYS A 112 -1.53 -4.13 -7.55
N SER A 113 -1.93 -4.33 -8.78
CA SER A 113 -3.31 -4.64 -9.14
C SER A 113 -3.34 -5.53 -10.38
N PRO A 114 -4.29 -6.48 -10.48
CA PRO A 114 -4.46 -7.31 -11.66
C PRO A 114 -4.86 -6.49 -12.91
N ILE A 115 -5.44 -5.31 -12.72
CA ILE A 115 -5.83 -4.39 -13.79
C ILE A 115 -5.15 -3.04 -13.56
N GLY A 116 -4.49 -2.53 -14.59
CA GLY A 116 -3.85 -1.23 -14.52
C GLY A 116 -3.86 -0.50 -15.86
N VAL A 117 -4.01 0.81 -15.78
CA VAL A 117 -3.87 1.72 -16.90
C VAL A 117 -2.54 2.45 -16.77
N LYS A 118 -1.65 2.27 -17.74
CA LYS A 118 -0.36 2.97 -17.80
C LYS A 118 -0.50 4.22 -18.64
N VAL A 119 -0.23 5.37 -18.05
CA VAL A 119 -0.17 6.66 -18.73
C VAL A 119 1.29 7.03 -18.90
N SER A 120 1.73 7.30 -20.11
CA SER A 120 3.12 7.63 -20.45
C SER A 120 3.20 8.98 -21.15
N GLY A 121 4.28 9.71 -20.94
CA GLY A 121 4.54 11.00 -21.57
C GLY A 121 5.90 11.55 -21.13
N SER A 122 6.26 12.71 -21.64
CA SER A 122 7.52 13.41 -21.32
C SER A 122 7.37 14.38 -20.15
N ASP A 123 6.15 14.77 -19.78
CA ASP A 123 5.84 15.72 -18.70
C ASP A 123 5.12 15.02 -17.56
N LEU A 124 5.77 14.99 -16.40
CA LEU A 124 5.23 14.33 -15.21
C LEU A 124 3.98 15.01 -14.64
N ALA A 125 3.87 16.33 -14.77
CA ALA A 125 2.69 17.06 -14.29
C ALA A 125 1.47 16.73 -15.16
N GLU A 126 1.65 16.62 -16.46
CA GLU A 126 0.60 16.24 -17.40
C GLU A 126 0.18 14.77 -17.22
N ILE A 127 1.14 13.87 -16.98
CA ILE A 127 0.88 12.47 -16.65
C ILE A 127 0.04 12.38 -15.37
N ASP A 128 0.40 13.10 -14.31
CA ASP A 128 -0.35 13.11 -13.03
C ASP A 128 -1.75 13.67 -13.23
N ARG A 129 -1.93 14.72 -14.03
CA ARG A 129 -3.24 15.29 -14.37
C ARG A 129 -4.14 14.27 -15.06
N ILE A 130 -3.63 13.66 -16.12
CA ILE A 130 -4.38 12.65 -16.91
C ILE A 130 -4.70 11.42 -16.04
N ALA A 131 -3.75 10.95 -15.24
CA ALA A 131 -3.96 9.81 -14.37
C ALA A 131 -5.08 10.05 -13.34
N ARG A 132 -5.20 11.28 -12.81
CA ARG A 132 -6.33 11.66 -11.94
C ARG A 132 -7.67 11.68 -12.66
N GLU A 133 -7.71 12.13 -13.90
CA GLU A 133 -8.92 12.09 -14.72
C GLU A 133 -9.35 10.64 -15.00
N VAL A 134 -8.40 9.77 -15.34
CA VAL A 134 -8.65 8.33 -15.53
C VAL A 134 -9.18 7.71 -14.22
N GLU A 135 -8.60 8.06 -13.06
CA GLU A 135 -9.08 7.61 -11.75
C GLU A 135 -10.54 8.01 -11.51
N ALA A 136 -10.87 9.29 -11.80
CA ALA A 136 -12.23 9.80 -11.62
C ALA A 136 -13.25 9.08 -12.49
N VAL A 137 -12.89 8.85 -13.76
CA VAL A 137 -13.75 8.10 -14.70
C VAL A 137 -13.91 6.65 -14.26
N ALA A 138 -12.81 5.99 -13.91
CA ALA A 138 -12.80 4.59 -13.52
C ALA A 138 -13.68 4.33 -12.27
N LYS A 139 -13.68 5.23 -11.30
CA LYS A 139 -14.54 5.14 -10.10
C LYS A 139 -16.05 5.14 -10.42
N GLY A 140 -16.43 5.70 -11.55
CA GLY A 140 -17.83 5.73 -12.01
C GLY A 140 -18.26 4.50 -12.81
N VAL A 141 -17.35 3.58 -13.12
CA VAL A 141 -17.65 2.40 -13.94
C VAL A 141 -18.30 1.31 -13.08
N PRO A 142 -19.48 0.79 -13.46
CA PRO A 142 -20.09 -0.33 -12.75
C PRO A 142 -19.16 -1.56 -12.69
N GLY A 143 -19.01 -2.15 -11.51
CA GLY A 143 -18.13 -3.29 -11.27
C GLY A 143 -16.70 -2.92 -10.85
N VAL A 144 -16.33 -1.65 -10.82
CA VAL A 144 -15.08 -1.16 -10.25
C VAL A 144 -15.30 -0.85 -8.77
N SER A 145 -14.67 -1.63 -7.89
CA SER A 145 -14.75 -1.43 -6.44
C SER A 145 -13.87 -0.26 -5.95
N SER A 146 -12.73 -0.06 -6.59
CA SER A 146 -11.83 1.05 -6.30
C SER A 146 -10.95 1.36 -7.51
N ALA A 147 -10.54 2.61 -7.64
CA ALA A 147 -9.53 3.05 -8.58
C ALA A 147 -8.63 4.08 -7.91
N LEU A 148 -7.34 4.00 -8.17
CA LEU A 148 -6.36 4.90 -7.60
C LEU A 148 -5.26 5.19 -8.62
N ALA A 149 -5.01 6.49 -8.88
CA ALA A 149 -3.85 6.91 -9.64
C ALA A 149 -2.64 7.08 -8.71
N GLU A 150 -1.51 6.53 -9.12
CA GLU A 150 -0.25 6.79 -8.41
C GLU A 150 0.10 8.27 -8.50
N ARG A 151 0.46 8.87 -7.36
CA ARG A 151 0.86 10.29 -7.31
C ARG A 151 2.36 10.39 -7.62
N LEU A 152 2.69 10.99 -8.78
CA LEU A 152 4.07 11.11 -9.26
C LEU A 152 4.77 12.37 -8.74
N THR A 153 4.01 13.38 -8.35
CA THR A 153 4.51 14.68 -7.91
C THR A 153 4.37 14.89 -6.42
N GLY A 154 5.26 15.67 -5.79
CA GLY A 154 5.17 16.09 -4.39
C GLY A 154 6.16 15.44 -3.43
N GLY A 155 7.05 14.55 -3.88
CA GLY A 155 8.18 14.09 -3.09
C GLY A 155 9.18 15.25 -2.89
N ARG A 156 9.62 15.49 -1.64
CA ARG A 156 10.69 16.41 -1.33
C ARG A 156 11.91 15.61 -0.90
N TYR A 157 13.04 15.89 -1.52
CA TYR A 157 14.31 15.24 -1.23
C TYR A 157 15.31 16.31 -0.80
N VAL A 158 16.18 15.95 0.11
CA VAL A 158 17.34 16.75 0.46
C VAL A 158 18.56 15.91 0.14
N ASP A 159 19.29 16.33 -0.86
CA ASP A 159 20.57 15.71 -1.23
C ASP A 159 21.69 16.49 -0.52
N VAL A 160 22.59 15.76 0.14
CA VAL A 160 23.76 16.32 0.79
C VAL A 160 24.97 16.00 -0.07
N GLU A 161 25.45 16.98 -0.82
CA GLU A 161 26.70 16.89 -1.56
C GLU A 161 27.87 17.24 -0.62
N ILE A 162 28.67 16.24 -0.30
CA ILE A 162 29.83 16.41 0.57
C ILE A 162 31.01 16.89 -0.27
N ASP A 163 31.51 18.10 0.01
CA ASP A 163 32.83 18.53 -0.47
C ASP A 163 33.92 17.78 0.30
N ARG A 164 34.39 16.69 -0.30
CA ARG A 164 35.36 15.79 0.31
C ARG A 164 36.74 16.43 0.51
N LEU A 165 37.08 17.46 -0.30
CA LEU A 165 38.35 18.18 -0.17
C LEU A 165 38.31 19.17 0.98
N ALA A 166 37.17 19.82 1.19
CA ALA A 166 36.96 20.75 2.30
C ALA A 166 36.70 20.02 3.62
N ALA A 167 36.25 18.76 3.59
CA ALA A 167 35.98 17.95 4.78
C ALA A 167 37.21 17.14 5.29
N ALA A 168 38.29 17.09 4.53
CA ALA A 168 39.55 16.44 4.88
C ALA A 168 40.51 17.42 5.55
#